data_6eb6d41a020ac9b2fb85feae68746ead
#
_entry.id   6eb6d41a020ac9b2fb85feae68746ead
#
_cell.length_a   1.000
_cell.length_b   1.000
_cell.length_c   1.000
_cell.angle_alpha   90.00
_cell.angle_beta   90.00
_cell.angle_gamma   90.00
#
_symmetry.space_group_name_H-M   'P 1'
#
loop_
_entity.id
_entity.type
_entity.pdbx_description
1 polymer ?
#
loop_
_entity_poly.entity_id
_entity_poly.type
_entity_poly.pdbx_seq_one_letter_code
_entity_poly.pdbx_strand_id
1 'polypeptide(L)'
;MEPRLSFVTLGVSDLQRATKFYEEVLGLPRISTPPEVTFFELGKTWLALYPRELLAADAGVPAAGSGFPGFTLAHNVRSAAEVDALLKEVAAKGGRIVKSGTRADWGGHTGYFADPDGFLWEVAWNPQFPHT
;
A
#
# COMPACT_ATOMS: atom_id res chain seq x y z
N MET A 1 -11.03 3.68 -23.01
CA MET A 1 -9.93 3.29 -22.12
C MET A 1 -9.90 1.77 -22.00
N GLU A 2 -8.75 1.14 -22.17
CA GLU A 2 -8.63 -0.29 -21.92
C GLU A 2 -8.79 -0.56 -20.41
N PRO A 3 -9.40 -1.71 -20.01
CA PRO A 3 -9.71 -2.00 -18.61
C PRO A 3 -8.46 -2.49 -17.84
N ARG A 4 -7.50 -1.60 -17.61
CA ARG A 4 -6.28 -1.89 -16.86
C ARG A 4 -5.77 -0.67 -16.11
N LEU A 5 -5.13 -0.92 -14.99
CA LEU A 5 -4.42 0.08 -14.19
C LEU A 5 -2.93 -0.24 -14.28
N SER A 6 -2.13 0.67 -14.81
CA SER A 6 -0.68 0.46 -15.00
C SER A 6 0.13 0.80 -13.76
N PHE A 7 -0.19 1.93 -13.12
CA PHE A 7 0.52 2.40 -11.93
C PHE A 7 -0.45 2.92 -10.88
N VAL A 8 -0.07 2.71 -9.63
CA VAL A 8 -0.54 3.51 -8.50
C VAL A 8 0.66 4.31 -8.03
N THR A 9 0.58 5.64 -8.10
CA THR A 9 1.65 6.52 -7.63
C THR A 9 1.22 7.19 -6.34
N LEU A 10 2.01 7.00 -5.29
CA LEU A 10 1.78 7.61 -3.99
C LEU A 10 2.68 8.84 -3.84
N GLY A 11 2.08 9.98 -3.53
CA GLY A 11 2.81 11.19 -3.18
C GLY A 11 3.28 11.12 -1.74
N VAL A 12 4.59 11.03 -1.54
CA VAL A 12 5.19 10.81 -0.22
C VAL A 12 5.97 12.03 0.26
N SER A 13 6.03 12.23 1.57
CA SER A 13 6.74 13.37 2.16
C SER A 13 8.26 13.15 2.19
N ASP A 14 8.71 11.91 2.32
CA ASP A 14 10.11 11.52 2.38
C ASP A 14 10.30 10.23 1.57
N LEU A 15 10.88 10.38 0.38
CA LEU A 15 11.03 9.25 -0.55
C LEU A 15 11.89 8.12 0.02
N GLN A 16 12.98 8.46 0.72
CA GLN A 16 13.85 7.44 1.31
C GLN A 16 13.16 6.65 2.40
N ARG A 17 12.43 7.34 3.28
CA ARG A 17 11.67 6.71 4.36
C ARG A 17 10.56 5.81 3.80
N ALA A 18 9.80 6.31 2.83
CA ALA A 18 8.75 5.52 2.18
C ALA A 18 9.34 4.30 1.46
N THR A 19 10.40 4.49 0.69
CA THR A 19 11.07 3.39 -0.02
C THR A 19 11.54 2.30 0.94
N LYS A 20 12.15 2.69 2.05
CA LYS A 20 12.61 1.76 3.09
C LYS A 20 11.45 0.94 3.66
N PHE A 21 10.31 1.58 3.92
CA PHE A 21 9.12 0.88 4.41
C PHE A 21 8.66 -0.21 3.42
N TYR A 22 8.46 0.15 2.17
CA TYR A 22 7.97 -0.81 1.17
C TYR A 22 8.98 -1.92 0.89
N GLU A 23 10.26 -1.60 0.86
CA GLU A 23 11.33 -2.57 0.59
C GLU A 23 11.62 -3.46 1.80
N GLU A 24 11.76 -2.90 3.00
CA GLU A 24 12.22 -3.63 4.18
C GLU A 24 11.07 -4.17 5.05
N VAL A 25 10.00 -3.38 5.26
CA VAL A 25 8.87 -3.84 6.08
C VAL A 25 7.95 -4.75 5.27
N LEU A 26 7.58 -4.36 4.05
CA LEU A 26 6.71 -5.16 3.20
C LEU A 26 7.47 -6.16 2.32
N GLY A 27 8.77 -6.01 2.19
CA GLY A 27 9.59 -6.94 1.40
C GLY A 27 9.35 -6.88 -0.10
N LEU A 28 8.90 -5.72 -0.62
CA LEU A 28 8.62 -5.60 -2.05
C LEU A 28 9.89 -5.46 -2.88
N PRO A 29 9.96 -6.06 -4.07
CA PRO A 29 11.14 -5.99 -4.92
C PRO A 29 11.24 -4.61 -5.59
N ARG A 30 12.25 -3.86 -5.20
CA ARG A 30 12.54 -2.56 -5.80
C ARG A 30 13.19 -2.71 -7.16
N ILE A 31 12.71 -1.91 -8.11
CA ILE A 31 13.31 -1.83 -9.45
C ILE A 31 14.26 -0.63 -9.49
N SER A 32 15.38 -0.76 -10.21
CA SER A 32 16.32 0.35 -10.42
C SER A 32 15.63 1.48 -11.18
N THR A 33 15.70 2.70 -10.64
CA THR A 33 15.00 3.87 -11.16
C THR A 33 15.82 5.13 -11.01
N PRO A 34 15.43 6.24 -11.70
CA PRO A 34 16.01 7.55 -11.42
C PRO A 34 15.88 7.94 -9.94
N PRO A 35 16.76 8.82 -9.43
CA PRO A 35 16.81 9.13 -7.98
C PRO A 35 15.54 9.72 -7.39
N GLU A 36 14.67 10.30 -8.21
CA GLU A 36 13.48 11.02 -7.74
C GLU A 36 12.23 10.15 -7.61
N VAL A 37 12.28 8.90 -8.05
CA VAL A 37 11.14 7.99 -8.04
C VAL A 37 11.58 6.58 -7.65
N THR A 38 10.71 5.86 -6.95
CA THR A 38 10.91 4.45 -6.64
C THR A 38 9.78 3.64 -7.24
N PHE A 39 10.11 2.55 -7.92
CA PHE A 39 9.13 1.63 -8.47
C PHE A 39 9.24 0.25 -7.84
N PHE A 40 8.07 -0.35 -7.63
CA PHE A 40 7.94 -1.75 -7.25
C PHE A 40 7.03 -2.45 -8.24
N GLU A 41 7.46 -3.57 -8.76
CA GLU A 41 6.65 -4.38 -9.67
C GLU A 41 5.71 -5.27 -8.87
N LEU A 42 4.39 -5.03 -8.99
CA LEU A 42 3.36 -5.78 -8.30
C LEU A 42 2.46 -6.46 -9.33
N GLY A 43 2.99 -7.46 -10.00
CA GLY A 43 2.27 -8.11 -11.09
C GLY A 43 2.11 -7.17 -12.28
N LYS A 44 0.90 -7.01 -12.78
CA LYS A 44 0.62 -6.14 -13.94
C LYS A 44 0.45 -4.68 -13.58
N THR A 45 0.19 -4.36 -12.32
CA THR A 45 0.11 -2.99 -11.82
C THR A 45 1.35 -2.70 -11.00
N TRP A 46 2.03 -1.60 -11.27
CA TRP A 46 3.21 -1.20 -10.54
C TRP A 46 2.86 -0.16 -9.47
N LEU A 47 3.60 -0.18 -8.38
CA LEU A 47 3.53 0.84 -7.34
C LEU A 47 4.70 1.81 -7.54
N ALA A 48 4.40 3.10 -7.59
CA ALA A 48 5.41 4.15 -7.65
C ALA A 48 5.33 5.02 -6.40
N LEU A 49 6.50 5.42 -5.91
CA LEU A 49 6.63 6.42 -4.85
C LEU A 49 7.30 7.66 -5.45
N TYR A 50 6.70 8.81 -5.25
CA TYR A 50 7.18 10.07 -5.80
C TYR A 50 7.01 11.17 -4.76
N PRO A 51 7.93 12.14 -4.64
CA PRO A 51 7.73 13.24 -3.70
C PRO A 51 6.41 13.95 -3.96
N ARG A 52 5.62 14.12 -2.90
CA ARG A 52 4.26 14.67 -2.98
C ARG A 52 4.20 15.99 -3.73
N GLU A 53 5.14 16.90 -3.47
CA GLU A 53 5.20 18.19 -4.13
C GLU A 53 5.44 18.06 -5.64
N LEU A 54 6.31 17.14 -6.03
CA LEU A 54 6.61 16.89 -7.44
C LEU A 54 5.45 16.22 -8.14
N LEU A 55 4.76 15.29 -7.48
CA LEU A 55 3.59 14.62 -8.03
C LEU A 55 2.45 15.63 -8.27
N ALA A 56 2.19 16.50 -7.30
CA ALA A 56 1.17 17.53 -7.43
C ALA A 56 1.51 18.51 -8.56
N ALA A 57 2.78 18.93 -8.64
CA ALA A 57 3.23 19.81 -9.71
C ALA A 57 3.08 19.17 -11.09
N ASP A 58 3.42 17.89 -11.20
CA ASP A 58 3.25 17.14 -12.45
C ASP A 58 1.78 17.05 -12.88
N ALA A 59 0.88 16.86 -11.92
CA ALA A 59 -0.55 16.82 -12.17
C ALA A 59 -1.19 18.21 -12.34
N GLY A 60 -0.48 19.27 -12.00
CA GLY A 60 -0.99 20.65 -12.10
C GLY A 60 -1.99 21.01 -11.03
N VAL A 61 -1.88 20.45 -9.82
CA VAL A 61 -2.78 20.70 -8.69
C VAL A 61 -2.01 21.09 -7.45
N PRO A 62 -2.68 21.74 -6.45
CA PRO A 62 -2.04 22.02 -5.16
C PRO A 62 -1.67 20.73 -4.41
N ALA A 63 -0.50 20.73 -3.77
CA ALA A 63 -0.05 19.61 -2.94
C ALA A 63 -0.70 19.58 -1.55
N ALA A 64 -1.28 20.68 -1.11
CA ALA A 64 -1.88 20.82 0.22
C ALA A 64 -3.09 19.89 0.40
N GLY A 65 -3.24 19.39 1.62
CA GLY A 65 -4.36 18.53 2.01
C GLY A 65 -3.94 17.57 3.09
N SER A 66 -4.92 17.09 3.86
CA SER A 66 -4.71 16.14 4.96
C SER A 66 -5.96 15.27 5.14
N GLY A 67 -5.85 14.28 6.03
CA GLY A 67 -6.93 13.35 6.33
C GLY A 67 -7.00 12.18 5.37
N PHE A 68 -8.12 11.51 5.37
CA PHE A 68 -8.33 10.32 4.53
C PHE A 68 -8.36 10.72 3.05
N PRO A 69 -7.50 10.13 2.19
CA PRO A 69 -7.42 10.52 0.78
C PRO A 69 -8.54 9.95 -0.10
N GLY A 70 -9.47 9.18 0.47
CA GLY A 70 -10.61 8.64 -0.26
C GLY A 70 -10.33 7.31 -0.97
N PHE A 71 -9.20 6.65 -0.70
CA PHE A 71 -8.92 5.33 -1.24
C PHE A 71 -8.07 4.52 -0.26
N THR A 72 -8.08 3.22 -0.45
CA THR A 72 -7.17 2.28 0.21
C THR A 72 -6.58 1.34 -0.83
N LEU A 73 -5.42 0.80 -0.52
CA LEU A 73 -4.83 -0.31 -1.28
C LEU A 73 -5.17 -1.60 -0.56
N ALA A 74 -5.28 -2.70 -1.29
CA ALA A 74 -5.62 -3.99 -0.68
C ALA A 74 -4.68 -5.08 -1.15
N HIS A 75 -4.31 -5.94 -0.21
CA HIS A 75 -3.55 -7.16 -0.45
C HIS A 75 -4.36 -8.34 0.06
N ASN A 76 -4.81 -9.19 -0.86
CA ASN A 76 -5.58 -10.37 -0.51
C ASN A 76 -4.66 -11.56 -0.26
N VAL A 77 -5.00 -12.32 0.77
CA VAL A 77 -4.31 -13.53 1.18
C VAL A 77 -5.24 -14.72 1.15
N ARG A 78 -4.73 -15.92 1.41
CA ARG A 78 -5.44 -17.19 1.19
C ARG A 78 -6.23 -17.69 2.39
N SER A 79 -6.05 -17.07 3.58
CA SER A 79 -6.76 -17.49 4.79
C SER A 79 -6.83 -16.36 5.81
N ALA A 80 -7.77 -16.48 6.74
CA ALA A 80 -7.87 -15.56 7.88
C ALA A 80 -6.57 -15.55 8.70
N ALA A 81 -5.95 -16.72 8.87
CA ALA A 81 -4.68 -16.83 9.61
C ALA A 81 -3.55 -16.05 8.92
N GLU A 82 -3.52 -16.02 7.59
CA GLU A 82 -2.52 -15.23 6.84
C GLU A 82 -2.74 -13.73 7.02
N VAL A 83 -3.98 -13.26 7.17
CA VAL A 83 -4.26 -11.85 7.49
C VAL A 83 -3.58 -11.47 8.81
N ASP A 84 -3.84 -12.24 9.86
CA ASP A 84 -3.28 -11.98 11.18
C ASP A 84 -1.76 -12.10 11.20
N ALA A 85 -1.22 -13.10 10.51
CA ALA A 85 0.23 -13.31 10.41
C ALA A 85 0.93 -12.14 9.72
N LEU A 86 0.37 -11.64 8.61
CA LEU A 86 0.96 -10.51 7.88
C LEU A 86 0.91 -9.23 8.71
N LEU A 87 -0.21 -8.94 9.35
CA LEU A 87 -0.32 -7.76 10.22
C LEU A 87 0.67 -7.84 11.39
N LYS A 88 0.85 -9.01 11.97
CA LYS A 88 1.81 -9.23 13.05
C LYS A 88 3.25 -8.99 12.55
N GLU A 89 3.57 -9.47 11.37
CA GLU A 89 4.89 -9.26 10.75
C GLU A 89 5.15 -7.78 10.47
N VAL A 90 4.17 -7.07 9.91
CA VAL A 90 4.28 -5.62 9.68
C VAL A 90 4.52 -4.88 10.98
N ALA A 91 3.78 -5.19 12.04
CA ALA A 91 3.97 -4.60 13.37
C ALA A 91 5.34 -4.89 13.95
N ALA A 92 5.82 -6.13 13.83
CA ALA A 92 7.15 -6.55 14.33
C ALA A 92 8.28 -5.81 13.64
N LYS A 93 8.10 -5.41 12.39
CA LYS A 93 9.07 -4.65 11.60
C LYS A 93 8.89 -3.12 11.71
N GLY A 94 8.07 -2.67 12.65
CA GLY A 94 7.88 -1.25 12.94
C GLY A 94 6.74 -0.57 12.18
N GLY A 95 5.93 -1.31 11.43
CA GLY A 95 4.75 -0.77 10.77
C GLY A 95 3.62 -0.46 11.74
N ARG A 96 2.74 0.44 11.37
CA ARG A 96 1.62 0.88 12.22
C ARG A 96 0.35 0.11 11.86
N ILE A 97 -0.18 -0.65 12.80
CA ILE A 97 -1.46 -1.33 12.63
C ILE A 97 -2.59 -0.36 12.98
N VAL A 98 -3.48 -0.15 12.02
CA VAL A 98 -4.63 0.75 12.17
C VAL A 98 -5.86 -0.02 12.68
N LYS A 99 -6.04 -1.24 12.18
CA LYS A 99 -7.13 -2.11 12.59
C LYS A 99 -6.65 -3.56 12.57
N SER A 100 -6.75 -4.22 13.70
CA SER A 100 -6.40 -5.64 13.83
C SER A 100 -7.31 -6.51 12.96
N GLY A 101 -6.84 -7.70 12.60
CA GLY A 101 -7.64 -8.66 11.86
C GLY A 101 -8.95 -8.99 12.59
N THR A 102 -10.06 -8.85 11.88
CA THR A 102 -11.41 -9.01 12.43
C THR A 102 -12.29 -9.70 11.39
N ARG A 103 -13.15 -10.58 11.85
CA ARG A 103 -14.14 -11.19 10.97
C ARG A 103 -15.10 -10.13 10.46
N ALA A 104 -15.33 -10.12 9.16
CA ALA A 104 -16.27 -9.23 8.51
C ALA A 104 -17.66 -9.89 8.39
N ASP A 105 -18.73 -9.07 8.37
CA ASP A 105 -20.10 -9.55 8.28
C ASP A 105 -20.36 -10.39 7.03
N TRP A 106 -19.67 -10.09 5.94
CA TRP A 106 -19.78 -10.82 4.68
C TRP A 106 -19.00 -12.15 4.67
N GLY A 107 -18.41 -12.56 5.79
CA GLY A 107 -17.76 -13.87 5.98
C GLY A 107 -16.25 -13.89 5.78
N GLY A 108 -15.63 -12.80 5.42
CA GLY A 108 -14.18 -12.67 5.29
C GLY A 108 -13.50 -12.26 6.59
N HIS A 109 -12.20 -11.97 6.49
CA HIS A 109 -11.36 -11.52 7.61
C HIS A 109 -10.45 -10.42 7.11
N THR A 110 -10.46 -9.25 7.75
CA THR A 110 -9.73 -8.08 7.28
C THR A 110 -9.06 -7.33 8.41
N GLY A 111 -7.98 -6.65 8.08
CA GLY A 111 -7.33 -5.68 8.95
C GLY A 111 -6.62 -4.64 8.11
N TYR A 112 -6.08 -3.60 8.75
CA TYR A 112 -5.43 -2.49 8.06
C TYR A 112 -4.14 -2.11 8.73
N PHE A 113 -3.15 -1.75 7.92
CA PHE A 113 -1.97 -1.03 8.37
C PHE A 113 -1.80 0.26 7.57
N ALA A 114 -1.03 1.18 8.09
CA ALA A 114 -0.68 2.42 7.41
C ALA A 114 0.79 2.43 7.06
N ASP A 115 1.11 3.01 5.90
CA ASP A 115 2.49 3.32 5.54
C ASP A 115 2.98 4.58 6.31
N PRO A 116 4.25 4.99 6.17
CA PRO A 116 4.77 6.16 6.88
C PRO A 116 4.06 7.48 6.58
N ASP A 117 3.39 7.58 5.43
CA ASP A 117 2.63 8.76 5.04
C ASP A 117 1.14 8.67 5.40
N GLY A 118 0.72 7.57 6.00
CA GLY A 118 -0.67 7.35 6.40
C GLY A 118 -1.53 6.71 5.32
N PHE A 119 -0.97 6.28 4.20
CA PHE A 119 -1.73 5.53 3.21
C PHE A 119 -2.13 4.18 3.79
N LEU A 120 -3.40 3.85 3.65
CA LEU A 120 -3.98 2.66 4.26
C LEU A 120 -3.91 1.46 3.32
N TRP A 121 -3.48 0.34 3.89
CA TRP A 121 -3.47 -0.96 3.24
C TRP A 121 -4.41 -1.90 3.98
N GLU A 122 -5.38 -2.43 3.24
CA GLU A 122 -6.21 -3.53 3.71
C GLU A 122 -5.49 -4.85 3.46
N VAL A 123 -5.44 -5.71 4.48
CA VAL A 123 -5.06 -7.11 4.31
C VAL A 123 -6.32 -7.92 4.49
N ALA A 124 -6.72 -8.68 3.47
CA ALA A 124 -8.02 -9.31 3.44
C ALA A 124 -7.95 -10.77 2.97
N TRP A 125 -8.76 -11.59 3.60
CA TRP A 125 -9.14 -12.89 3.06
C TRP A 125 -10.62 -12.87 2.76
N ASN A 126 -10.97 -13.20 1.52
CA ASN A 126 -12.35 -13.30 1.09
C ASN A 126 -12.56 -14.69 0.49
N PRO A 127 -13.37 -15.56 1.14
CA PRO A 127 -13.58 -16.92 0.64
C PRO A 127 -14.26 -16.97 -0.71
N GLN A 128 -14.88 -15.87 -1.16
CA GLN A 128 -15.58 -15.78 -2.45
C GLN A 128 -14.72 -15.18 -3.57
N PHE A 129 -13.56 -14.62 -3.25
CA PHE A 129 -12.67 -13.97 -4.23
C PHE A 129 -11.25 -14.50 -4.11
N PRO A 130 -10.86 -15.50 -4.91
CA PRO A 130 -9.48 -16.00 -4.91
C PRO A 130 -8.57 -15.08 -5.72
N HIS A 131 -8.06 -14.02 -5.10
CA HIS A 131 -7.20 -13.03 -5.74
C HIS A 131 -5.72 -13.23 -5.52
N THR A 132 -5.35 -14.38 -5.13
CA THR A 132 -3.94 -14.68 -4.86
C THR A 132 -3.29 -15.47 -5.99
#